data_ac0905402387bd29cfda0b0db63c04a3
#
_entry.id   ac0905402387bd29cfda0b0db63c04a3
#
_cell.length_a   1.000
_cell.length_b   1.000
_cell.length_c   1.000
_cell.angle_alpha   90.00
_cell.angle_beta   90.00
_cell.angle_gamma   90.00
#
_symmetry.space_group_name_H-M   'P 1'
#
loop_
_entity.id
_entity.type
_entity.pdbx_description
1 polymer ?
#
loop_
_entity_poly.entity_id
_entity_poly.type
_entity_poly.pdbx_seq_one_letter_code
_entity_poly.pdbx_strand_id
1 'polypeptide(L)'
;MRGLLRKWLILGVAFLVLLPPPVPAHPDTGESKSLSIVHLGDSYSSGNGLSNHHGPPSCLRSSNTWGSLFASWANSQGVATSYQNRACSGGNIDDLFSPRALPQQSAKEVAANSIEEARARLEETDACSARAAGDDLLSVNHHLRESDGLLLWTRKYTYECQLTVRAQTDFVGPQTDLVLLTAGGNELGFTDIIANCFGPRIPGALGGANGTKCREGVAATTSGLPEMLDRLKSQISRLITERMTGNPKSQVILLAYPLLSLDRPYHLPDGAVSYDAARGVRELGRAAIREQRRIIDELENDFPGR
;
A
#
# COMPACT_ATOMS: atom_id res chain seq x y z
N MET A 1 20.75 76.51 -30.63
CA MET A 1 19.34 76.75 -30.36
C MET A 1 18.94 76.02 -29.12
N ARG A 2 18.51 76.70 -28.19
CA ARG A 2 18.17 76.51 -26.80
C ARG A 2 17.40 75.27 -26.45
N GLY A 3 18.01 74.41 -25.55
CA GLY A 3 17.36 73.24 -24.94
C GLY A 3 16.91 73.58 -23.53
N LEU A 4 15.73 73.15 -23.18
CA LEU A 4 15.12 73.26 -21.84
C LEU A 4 15.44 72.00 -21.02
N LEU A 5 16.19 72.19 -19.92
CA LEU A 5 16.34 71.26 -18.83
C LEU A 5 15.04 71.25 -18.01
N ARG A 6 14.39 70.07 -17.96
CA ARG A 6 13.29 69.84 -17.01
C ARG A 6 13.85 69.09 -15.79
N LYS A 7 13.91 69.81 -14.67
CA LYS A 7 14.24 69.28 -13.35
C LYS A 7 13.04 68.46 -12.84
N TRP A 8 13.24 67.15 -12.60
CA TRP A 8 12.31 66.33 -11.85
C TRP A 8 12.68 66.41 -10.36
N LEU A 9 11.80 66.97 -9.53
CA LEU A 9 11.83 66.85 -8.09
C LEU A 9 11.30 65.44 -7.71
N ILE A 10 12.17 64.64 -7.12
CA ILE A 10 11.74 63.35 -6.52
C ILE A 10 11.42 63.69 -5.06
N LEU A 11 10.11 63.70 -4.71
CA LEU A 11 9.65 63.65 -3.33
C LEU A 11 9.86 62.25 -2.78
N GLY A 12 10.87 62.06 -1.93
CA GLY A 12 11.07 60.86 -1.15
C GLY A 12 10.04 60.79 -0.01
N VAL A 13 9.03 59.94 -0.15
CA VAL A 13 8.16 59.56 0.97
C VAL A 13 8.89 58.50 1.76
N ALA A 14 9.42 58.87 2.92
CA ALA A 14 9.98 57.92 3.88
C ALA A 14 8.83 57.11 4.51
N PHE A 15 8.66 55.87 4.08
CA PHE A 15 7.77 54.91 4.73
C PHE A 15 8.46 54.42 6.02
N LEU A 16 8.02 54.93 7.15
CA LEU A 16 8.43 54.45 8.46
C LEU A 16 7.75 53.10 8.68
N VAL A 17 8.45 52.01 8.39
CA VAL A 17 7.99 50.62 8.71
C VAL A 17 8.13 50.48 10.23
N LEU A 18 7.02 50.62 10.95
CA LEU A 18 6.91 50.20 12.34
C LEU A 18 7.01 48.66 12.39
N LEU A 19 8.20 48.15 12.68
CA LEU A 19 8.39 46.77 12.99
C LEU A 19 7.64 46.45 14.30
N PRO A 20 6.79 45.43 14.35
CA PRO A 20 6.19 45.00 15.60
C PRO A 20 7.31 44.60 16.59
N PRO A 21 7.11 44.84 17.90
CA PRO A 21 8.09 44.43 18.89
C PRO A 21 8.33 42.91 18.79
N PRO A 22 9.56 42.43 19.03
CA PRO A 22 9.83 41.00 19.05
C PRO A 22 8.92 40.32 20.07
N VAL A 23 8.09 39.40 19.60
CA VAL A 23 7.31 38.55 20.47
C VAL A 23 8.30 37.77 21.33
N PRO A 24 8.19 37.80 22.68
CA PRO A 24 9.08 37.00 23.51
C PRO A 24 8.96 35.53 23.09
N ALA A 25 10.07 34.93 22.71
CA ALA A 25 10.15 33.51 22.48
C ALA A 25 9.75 32.83 23.79
N HIS A 26 8.57 32.21 23.82
CA HIS A 26 8.25 31.27 24.89
C HIS A 26 9.33 30.21 24.83
N PRO A 27 9.97 29.86 25.96
CA PRO A 27 10.81 28.67 25.99
C PRO A 27 9.89 27.50 25.64
N ASP A 28 10.04 26.99 24.42
CA ASP A 28 9.46 25.73 24.01
C ASP A 28 10.13 24.70 24.94
N THR A 29 9.42 24.27 25.98
CA THR A 29 9.83 23.13 26.80
C THR A 29 9.65 21.91 25.91
N GLY A 30 10.64 21.75 25.01
CA GLY A 30 10.59 20.83 23.91
C GLY A 30 10.55 19.39 24.39
N GLU A 31 9.36 18.88 24.64
CA GLU A 31 9.10 17.48 24.29
C GLU A 31 9.26 17.38 22.78
N SER A 32 10.34 16.78 22.34
CA SER A 32 10.53 16.50 20.92
C SER A 32 9.33 15.67 20.47
N LYS A 33 8.42 16.28 19.69
CA LYS A 33 7.27 15.57 19.15
C LYS A 33 7.80 14.43 18.30
N SER A 34 7.58 13.21 18.75
CA SER A 34 7.87 12.00 18.00
C SER A 34 6.57 11.36 17.53
N LEU A 35 6.57 10.76 16.35
CA LEU A 35 5.42 10.11 15.73
C LEU A 35 5.82 8.69 15.30
N SER A 36 5.23 7.68 15.91
CA SER A 36 5.41 6.28 15.51
C SER A 36 4.32 5.87 14.53
N ILE A 37 4.72 5.53 13.31
CA ILE A 37 3.84 5.26 12.17
C ILE A 37 3.98 3.80 11.75
N VAL A 38 2.88 3.08 11.68
CA VAL A 38 2.79 1.73 11.08
C VAL A 38 1.89 1.80 9.84
N HIS A 39 2.44 1.40 8.69
CA HIS A 39 1.76 1.44 7.40
C HIS A 39 1.33 0.03 7.00
N LEU A 40 0.03 -0.20 6.96
CA LEU A 40 -0.62 -1.48 6.66
C LEU A 40 -1.30 -1.44 5.29
N GLY A 41 -1.68 -2.60 4.79
CA GLY A 41 -2.54 -2.72 3.63
C GLY A 41 -2.00 -3.61 2.51
N ASP A 42 -2.42 -3.31 1.31
CA ASP A 42 -2.22 -4.09 0.10
C ASP A 42 -1.10 -3.57 -0.82
N SER A 43 -1.21 -3.82 -2.13
CA SER A 43 -0.22 -3.42 -3.13
C SER A 43 -0.04 -1.90 -3.23
N TYR A 44 -1.09 -1.12 -2.98
CA TYR A 44 -1.00 0.34 -3.04
C TYR A 44 -0.20 0.92 -1.86
N SER A 45 -0.41 0.37 -0.67
CA SER A 45 0.37 0.71 0.53
C SER A 45 1.78 0.12 0.48
N SER A 46 1.97 -1.09 -0.07
CA SER A 46 3.30 -1.68 -0.20
C SER A 46 4.18 -0.92 -1.21
N GLY A 47 3.59 -0.28 -2.21
CA GLY A 47 4.30 0.42 -3.27
C GLY A 47 4.69 -0.51 -4.43
N ASN A 48 3.87 -1.53 -4.70
CA ASN A 48 4.06 -2.38 -5.88
C ASN A 48 4.09 -1.53 -7.16
N GLY A 49 5.08 -1.80 -8.01
CA GLY A 49 5.33 -1.01 -9.22
C GLY A 49 6.31 0.16 -9.03
N LEU A 50 6.72 0.46 -7.80
CA LEU A 50 7.79 1.40 -7.50
C LEU A 50 9.15 0.69 -7.43
N SER A 51 10.23 1.44 -7.31
CA SER A 51 11.59 0.92 -7.12
C SER A 51 11.96 0.74 -5.65
N ASN A 52 13.16 0.22 -5.39
CA ASN A 52 13.75 0.08 -4.05
C ASN A 52 12.92 -0.80 -3.10
N HIS A 53 12.62 -2.02 -3.56
CA HIS A 53 11.90 -2.99 -2.75
C HIS A 53 12.76 -3.55 -1.61
N HIS A 54 12.10 -3.84 -0.48
CA HIS A 54 12.69 -4.44 0.71
C HIS A 54 11.67 -5.35 1.42
N GLY A 55 12.13 -6.08 2.45
CA GLY A 55 11.31 -7.01 3.21
C GLY A 55 10.99 -8.29 2.45
N PRO A 56 9.89 -8.99 2.76
CA PRO A 56 9.53 -10.22 2.07
C PRO A 56 9.38 -9.98 0.56
N PRO A 57 10.08 -10.75 -0.30
CA PRO A 57 10.15 -10.45 -1.75
C PRO A 57 8.79 -10.29 -2.43
N SER A 58 7.82 -11.16 -2.09
CA SER A 58 6.48 -11.12 -2.69
C SER A 58 5.59 -10.00 -2.14
N CYS A 59 5.98 -9.32 -1.06
CA CYS A 59 5.24 -8.17 -0.57
C CYS A 59 5.51 -6.91 -1.38
N LEU A 60 6.60 -6.85 -2.15
CA LEU A 60 6.96 -5.74 -3.04
C LEU A 60 6.90 -4.38 -2.32
N ARG A 61 7.43 -4.32 -1.09
CA ARG A 61 7.48 -3.08 -0.31
C ARG A 61 8.53 -2.15 -0.88
N SER A 62 8.13 -0.93 -1.21
CA SER A 62 9.03 0.13 -1.66
C SER A 62 9.34 1.11 -0.53
N SER A 63 10.53 1.70 -0.58
CA SER A 63 10.90 2.84 0.27
C SER A 63 10.24 4.15 -0.15
N ASN A 64 9.55 4.19 -1.29
CA ASN A 64 9.00 5.41 -1.90
C ASN A 64 7.47 5.43 -1.89
N THR A 65 6.83 4.85 -0.87
CA THR A 65 5.36 4.81 -0.75
C THR A 65 4.78 6.15 -0.30
N TRP A 66 3.47 6.32 -0.44
CA TRP A 66 2.78 7.50 0.07
C TRP A 66 2.98 7.68 1.59
N GLY A 67 3.01 6.58 2.36
CA GLY A 67 3.28 6.63 3.81
C GLY A 67 4.70 7.05 4.14
N SER A 68 5.72 6.59 3.37
CA SER A 68 7.10 7.05 3.57
C SER A 68 7.30 8.52 3.18
N LEU A 69 6.60 8.99 2.15
CA LEU A 69 6.59 10.41 1.78
C LEU A 69 5.95 11.26 2.86
N PHE A 70 4.84 10.81 3.46
CA PHE A 70 4.22 11.46 4.61
C PHE A 70 5.19 11.54 5.80
N ALA A 71 5.85 10.43 6.16
CA ALA A 71 6.84 10.40 7.24
C ALA A 71 8.00 11.36 6.98
N SER A 72 8.50 11.39 5.74
CA SER A 72 9.57 12.32 5.33
C SER A 72 9.12 13.79 5.42
N TRP A 73 7.89 14.07 5.02
CA TRP A 73 7.30 15.40 5.17
C TRP A 73 7.19 15.81 6.65
N ALA A 74 6.66 14.94 7.53
CA ALA A 74 6.56 15.20 8.96
C ALA A 74 7.93 15.49 9.59
N ASN A 75 8.97 14.72 9.22
CA ASN A 75 10.35 14.99 9.63
C ASN A 75 10.82 16.39 9.18
N SER A 76 10.49 16.80 7.97
CA SER A 76 10.83 18.14 7.46
C SER A 76 10.12 19.29 8.22
N GLN A 77 9.01 18.99 8.90
CA GLN A 77 8.28 19.90 9.77
C GLN A 77 8.77 19.86 11.24
N GLY A 78 9.88 19.17 11.52
CA GLY A 78 10.46 19.07 12.86
C GLY A 78 9.80 18.01 13.76
N VAL A 79 8.96 17.12 13.20
CA VAL A 79 8.37 16.00 13.93
C VAL A 79 9.21 14.77 13.67
N ALA A 80 9.96 14.29 14.67
CA ALA A 80 10.73 13.05 14.56
C ALA A 80 9.78 11.88 14.26
N THR A 81 10.04 11.10 13.21
CA THR A 81 9.18 9.97 12.85
C THR A 81 9.92 8.63 12.92
N SER A 82 9.26 7.62 13.47
CA SER A 82 9.57 6.20 13.28
C SER A 82 8.54 5.64 12.31
N TYR A 83 8.97 5.11 11.16
CA TYR A 83 8.08 4.62 10.12
C TYR A 83 8.37 3.16 9.78
N GLN A 84 7.33 2.33 9.78
CA GLN A 84 7.41 0.92 9.41
C GLN A 84 6.34 0.59 8.37
N ASN A 85 6.76 0.13 7.18
CA ASN A 85 5.83 -0.39 6.19
C ASN A 85 5.65 -1.90 6.39
N ARG A 86 4.44 -2.34 6.78
CA ARG A 86 4.04 -3.74 6.97
C ARG A 86 3.00 -4.21 5.93
N ALA A 87 2.62 -3.33 5.00
CA ALA A 87 1.75 -3.68 3.89
C ALA A 87 2.36 -4.77 3.00
N CYS A 88 1.53 -5.51 2.30
CA CYS A 88 2.00 -6.60 1.45
C CYS A 88 1.16 -6.69 0.16
N SER A 89 1.82 -6.68 -0.99
CA SER A 89 1.15 -6.75 -2.29
C SER A 89 0.24 -7.98 -2.39
N GLY A 90 -0.98 -7.78 -2.89
CA GLY A 90 -2.03 -8.80 -2.91
C GLY A 90 -2.65 -9.06 -1.53
N GLY A 91 -2.39 -8.23 -0.52
CA GLY A 91 -2.95 -8.35 0.82
C GLY A 91 -4.46 -8.15 0.84
N ASN A 92 -5.15 -8.99 1.62
CA ASN A 92 -6.58 -8.94 1.85
C ASN A 92 -6.89 -8.32 3.21
N ILE A 93 -8.14 -7.96 3.45
CA ILE A 93 -8.60 -7.42 4.74
C ILE A 93 -8.29 -8.39 5.89
N ASP A 94 -8.41 -9.70 5.65
CA ASP A 94 -8.15 -10.73 6.67
C ASP A 94 -6.66 -10.81 7.05
N ASP A 95 -5.74 -10.46 6.15
CA ASP A 95 -4.30 -10.41 6.40
C ASP A 95 -3.91 -9.34 7.45
N LEU A 96 -4.81 -8.44 7.79
CA LEU A 96 -4.61 -7.51 8.89
C LEU A 96 -4.42 -8.25 10.22
N PHE A 97 -5.20 -9.30 10.46
CA PHE A 97 -5.19 -10.05 11.72
C PHE A 97 -4.82 -11.53 11.59
N SER A 98 -4.51 -11.99 10.39
CA SER A 98 -4.16 -13.38 10.13
C SER A 98 -2.80 -13.49 9.45
N PRO A 99 -1.98 -14.48 9.81
CA PRO A 99 -0.77 -14.79 9.05
C PRO A 99 -1.11 -15.12 7.61
N ARG A 100 -0.24 -14.71 6.70
CA ARG A 100 -0.43 -14.90 5.26
C ARG A 100 0.66 -15.77 4.66
N ALA A 101 0.27 -16.84 3.98
CA ALA A 101 1.16 -17.58 3.09
C ALA A 101 1.36 -16.75 1.80
N LEU A 102 2.60 -16.41 1.52
CA LEU A 102 2.96 -15.70 0.30
C LEU A 102 2.92 -16.62 -0.92
N PRO A 103 2.81 -16.09 -2.14
CA PRO A 103 2.90 -16.89 -3.34
C PRO A 103 4.15 -17.78 -3.34
N GLN A 104 3.98 -19.02 -3.75
CA GLN A 104 5.06 -19.98 -3.86
C GLN A 104 6.11 -19.51 -4.87
N GLN A 105 7.37 -19.58 -4.51
CA GLN A 105 8.46 -19.25 -5.42
C GLN A 105 8.64 -20.38 -6.44
N SER A 106 9.07 -20.01 -7.65
CA SER A 106 9.32 -20.97 -8.72
C SER A 106 10.26 -22.10 -8.28
N ALA A 107 9.98 -23.31 -8.74
CA ALA A 107 10.79 -24.49 -8.49
C ALA A 107 12.25 -24.28 -8.96
N LYS A 108 13.18 -24.66 -8.12
CA LYS A 108 14.64 -24.66 -8.39
C LYS A 108 15.22 -25.99 -7.96
N GLU A 109 16.47 -26.26 -8.37
CA GLU A 109 17.18 -27.49 -8.03
C GLU A 109 18.28 -27.22 -6.98
N VAL A 110 18.46 -28.17 -6.08
CA VAL A 110 19.61 -28.26 -5.17
C VAL A 110 20.22 -29.64 -5.23
N ALA A 111 21.54 -29.72 -5.37
CA ALA A 111 22.27 -30.99 -5.31
C ALA A 111 22.56 -31.34 -3.87
N ALA A 112 22.22 -32.58 -3.45
CA ALA A 112 22.46 -33.10 -2.12
C ALA A 112 22.43 -34.64 -2.13
N ASN A 113 22.98 -35.28 -1.10
CA ASN A 113 22.97 -36.73 -0.98
C ASN A 113 21.76 -37.27 -0.20
N SER A 114 21.08 -36.38 0.53
CA SER A 114 19.84 -36.70 1.26
C SER A 114 18.93 -35.46 1.30
N ILE A 115 17.66 -35.69 1.69
CA ILE A 115 16.67 -34.63 1.83
C ILE A 115 17.03 -33.69 2.99
N GLU A 116 17.65 -34.22 4.05
CA GLU A 116 18.14 -33.45 5.20
C GLU A 116 19.29 -32.52 4.78
N GLU A 117 20.25 -33.04 4.00
CA GLU A 117 21.34 -32.23 3.44
C GLU A 117 20.78 -31.15 2.49
N ALA A 118 19.82 -31.50 1.64
CA ALA A 118 19.17 -30.52 0.76
C ALA A 118 18.54 -29.39 1.58
N ARG A 119 17.79 -29.71 2.63
CA ARG A 119 17.17 -28.72 3.52
C ARG A 119 18.21 -27.84 4.20
N ALA A 120 19.24 -28.43 4.77
CA ALA A 120 20.31 -27.68 5.44
C ALA A 120 21.00 -26.69 4.48
N ARG A 121 21.27 -27.11 3.23
CA ARG A 121 21.85 -26.22 2.21
C ARG A 121 20.92 -25.06 1.83
N LEU A 122 19.59 -25.30 1.75
CA LEU A 122 18.61 -24.26 1.45
C LEU A 122 18.54 -23.22 2.58
N GLU A 123 18.63 -23.65 3.84
CA GLU A 123 18.65 -22.76 5.01
C GLU A 123 19.97 -21.98 5.08
N GLU A 124 21.13 -22.64 4.91
CA GLU A 124 22.44 -22.01 4.93
C GLU A 124 22.59 -20.92 3.86
N THR A 125 22.12 -21.21 2.64
CA THR A 125 22.21 -20.27 1.51
C THR A 125 21.10 -19.24 1.49
N ASP A 126 20.14 -19.29 2.41
CA ASP A 126 18.92 -18.47 2.40
C ASP A 126 18.20 -18.53 1.03
N ALA A 127 18.11 -19.74 0.47
CA ALA A 127 17.61 -19.97 -0.87
C ALA A 127 16.16 -19.48 -1.08
N CYS A 128 15.39 -19.38 0.02
CA CYS A 128 14.02 -18.87 0.05
C CYS A 128 13.93 -17.38 0.40
N SER A 129 15.05 -16.69 0.52
CA SER A 129 15.10 -15.27 0.90
C SER A 129 14.38 -14.96 2.24
N ALA A 130 14.48 -15.90 3.19
CA ALA A 130 13.84 -15.79 4.51
C ALA A 130 14.42 -14.62 5.32
N ARG A 131 15.74 -14.37 5.19
CA ARG A 131 16.41 -13.24 5.87
C ARG A 131 15.87 -11.89 5.45
N ALA A 132 15.48 -11.76 4.17
CA ALA A 132 14.88 -10.53 3.67
C ALA A 132 13.51 -10.25 4.30
N ALA A 133 12.80 -11.28 4.76
CA ALA A 133 11.52 -11.11 5.45
C ALA A 133 11.69 -10.56 6.87
N GLY A 134 12.85 -10.79 7.51
CA GLY A 134 13.15 -10.24 8.84
C GLY A 134 12.06 -10.56 9.87
N ASP A 135 11.64 -9.56 10.61
CA ASP A 135 10.61 -9.68 11.67
C ASP A 135 9.23 -10.08 11.15
N ASP A 136 8.96 -9.91 9.86
CA ASP A 136 7.70 -10.32 9.26
C ASP A 136 7.58 -11.85 9.15
N LEU A 137 8.71 -12.57 9.14
CA LEU A 137 8.71 -14.00 8.93
C LEU A 137 8.07 -14.74 10.10
N LEU A 138 7.08 -15.56 9.80
CA LEU A 138 6.51 -16.53 10.75
C LEU A 138 7.08 -17.93 10.51
N SER A 139 7.12 -18.38 9.25
CA SER A 139 7.65 -19.67 8.89
C SER A 139 8.10 -19.75 7.43
N VAL A 140 8.99 -20.71 7.16
CA VAL A 140 9.42 -21.08 5.82
C VAL A 140 9.03 -22.52 5.57
N ASN A 141 8.37 -22.79 4.46
CA ASN A 141 8.09 -24.15 4.00
C ASN A 141 8.93 -24.45 2.74
N HIS A 142 9.77 -25.46 2.84
CA HIS A 142 10.54 -26.01 1.72
C HIS A 142 9.80 -27.24 1.18
N HIS A 143 9.11 -27.11 0.06
CA HIS A 143 8.53 -28.23 -0.64
C HIS A 143 9.62 -28.92 -1.46
N LEU A 144 10.21 -29.98 -0.90
CA LEU A 144 11.27 -30.76 -1.53
C LEU A 144 10.69 -31.98 -2.23
N ARG A 145 11.12 -32.18 -3.49
CA ARG A 145 10.82 -33.39 -4.27
C ARG A 145 12.12 -33.97 -4.79
N GLU A 146 12.33 -35.26 -4.59
CA GLU A 146 13.46 -35.98 -5.18
C GLU A 146 13.24 -36.08 -6.69
N SER A 147 14.30 -35.79 -7.46
CA SER A 147 14.35 -35.96 -8.90
C SER A 147 15.53 -36.86 -9.28
N ASP A 148 15.31 -37.80 -10.21
CA ASP A 148 16.37 -38.64 -10.71
C ASP A 148 17.42 -37.83 -11.42
N GLY A 149 18.65 -37.88 -10.92
CA GLY A 149 19.80 -37.24 -11.57
C GLY A 149 20.23 -38.02 -12.82
N LEU A 150 20.75 -37.36 -13.83
CA LEU A 150 21.25 -37.92 -15.08
C LEU A 150 22.42 -38.90 -14.87
N LEU A 151 23.10 -38.87 -13.73
CA LEU A 151 24.19 -39.73 -13.31
C LEU A 151 23.80 -40.48 -12.03
N LEU A 152 24.00 -41.78 -12.01
CA LEU A 152 23.63 -42.72 -10.96
C LEU A 152 24.12 -42.43 -9.52
N TRP A 153 24.86 -41.33 -9.29
CA TRP A 153 25.49 -40.98 -8.00
C TRP A 153 25.10 -39.64 -7.45
N THR A 154 24.37 -38.82 -8.19
CA THR A 154 23.96 -37.49 -7.69
C THR A 154 22.42 -37.46 -7.63
N ARG A 155 21.89 -37.36 -6.42
CA ARG A 155 20.49 -37.04 -6.23
C ARG A 155 20.29 -35.54 -6.40
N LYS A 156 19.32 -35.18 -7.18
CA LYS A 156 18.86 -33.81 -7.28
C LYS A 156 17.53 -33.67 -6.59
N TYR A 157 17.37 -32.59 -5.87
CA TYR A 157 16.10 -32.24 -5.25
C TYR A 157 15.57 -30.98 -5.90
N THR A 158 14.33 -31.05 -6.37
CA THR A 158 13.58 -29.86 -6.78
C THR A 158 12.90 -29.31 -5.55
N TYR A 159 13.02 -28.00 -5.33
CA TYR A 159 12.39 -27.33 -4.20
C TYR A 159 11.58 -26.12 -4.65
N GLU A 160 10.55 -25.85 -3.90
CA GLU A 160 9.72 -24.65 -3.96
C GLU A 160 9.65 -24.07 -2.57
N CYS A 161 9.76 -22.74 -2.48
CA CYS A 161 9.72 -22.04 -1.21
C CYS A 161 8.37 -21.37 -1.02
N GLN A 162 7.79 -21.49 0.16
CA GLN A 162 6.65 -20.69 0.59
C GLN A 162 6.95 -20.04 1.93
N LEU A 163 6.98 -18.71 1.94
CA LEU A 163 7.11 -17.94 3.17
C LEU A 163 5.71 -17.65 3.73
N THR A 164 5.55 -17.78 5.04
CA THR A 164 4.38 -17.27 5.75
C THR A 164 4.82 -16.06 6.57
N VAL A 165 4.10 -14.95 6.40
CA VAL A 165 4.34 -13.72 7.15
C VAL A 165 3.31 -13.55 8.25
N ARG A 166 3.68 -12.80 9.30
CA ARG A 166 2.81 -12.45 10.42
C ARG A 166 1.64 -11.61 9.96
N ALA A 167 0.59 -11.57 10.78
CA ALA A 167 -0.48 -10.60 10.64
C ALA A 167 0.08 -9.17 10.67
N GLN A 168 -0.42 -8.30 9.79
CA GLN A 168 0.09 -6.94 9.68
C GLN A 168 -0.07 -6.15 10.99
N THR A 169 -1.16 -6.37 11.73
CA THR A 169 -1.45 -5.69 13.00
C THR A 169 -0.61 -6.18 14.18
N ASP A 170 0.20 -7.26 14.03
CA ASP A 170 1.13 -7.70 15.07
C ASP A 170 2.22 -6.65 15.36
N PHE A 171 2.42 -5.70 14.45
CA PHE A 171 3.38 -4.60 14.57
C PHE A 171 2.76 -3.31 15.13
N VAL A 172 1.46 -3.30 15.40
CA VAL A 172 0.75 -2.18 16.02
C VAL A 172 0.64 -2.42 17.53
N GLY A 173 1.02 -1.44 18.31
CA GLY A 173 1.04 -1.55 19.78
C GLY A 173 0.88 -0.20 20.48
N PRO A 174 1.07 -0.18 21.82
CA PRO A 174 0.85 1.02 22.63
C PRO A 174 1.68 2.24 22.25
N GLN A 175 2.82 2.03 21.59
CA GLN A 175 3.70 3.09 21.11
C GLN A 175 3.34 3.59 19.72
N THR A 176 2.34 3.00 19.04
CA THR A 176 1.91 3.43 17.72
C THR A 176 1.01 4.63 17.84
N ASP A 177 1.40 5.75 17.20
CA ASP A 177 0.60 6.98 17.18
C ASP A 177 -0.30 7.03 15.96
N LEU A 178 0.15 6.45 14.84
CA LEU A 178 -0.56 6.54 13.58
C LEU A 178 -0.49 5.22 12.81
N VAL A 179 -1.65 4.72 12.41
CA VAL A 179 -1.77 3.64 11.43
C VAL A 179 -2.23 4.22 10.10
N LEU A 180 -1.46 3.97 9.05
CA LEU A 180 -1.81 4.30 7.67
C LEU A 180 -2.32 3.03 6.99
N LEU A 181 -3.42 3.10 6.25
CA LEU A 181 -4.07 1.90 5.70
C LEU A 181 -4.67 2.14 4.30
N THR A 182 -4.45 1.20 3.38
CA THR A 182 -5.32 0.96 2.21
C THR A 182 -5.70 -0.52 2.20
N ALA A 183 -6.97 -0.86 2.03
CA ALA A 183 -7.43 -2.24 1.99
C ALA A 183 -8.75 -2.38 1.22
N GLY A 184 -9.04 -3.57 0.72
CA GLY A 184 -10.28 -3.94 0.06
C GLY A 184 -10.21 -4.02 -1.46
N GLY A 185 -9.13 -3.55 -2.08
CA GLY A 185 -8.96 -3.57 -3.53
C GLY A 185 -8.88 -4.99 -4.11
N ASN A 186 -8.25 -5.90 -3.36
CA ASN A 186 -8.08 -7.29 -3.80
C ASN A 186 -9.40 -8.08 -3.69
N GLU A 187 -10.18 -7.87 -2.63
CA GLU A 187 -11.52 -8.47 -2.46
C GLU A 187 -12.47 -8.10 -3.60
N LEU A 188 -12.33 -6.89 -4.10
CA LEU A 188 -13.17 -6.36 -5.17
C LEU A 188 -12.67 -6.68 -6.58
N GLY A 189 -11.58 -7.46 -6.71
CA GLY A 189 -11.02 -7.80 -8.02
C GLY A 189 -10.50 -6.59 -8.80
N PHE A 190 -9.96 -5.58 -8.11
CA PHE A 190 -9.50 -4.33 -8.72
C PHE A 190 -8.47 -4.55 -9.85
N THR A 191 -7.57 -5.53 -9.68
CA THR A 191 -6.60 -5.91 -10.72
C THR A 191 -7.28 -6.40 -12.00
N ASP A 192 -8.36 -7.17 -11.86
CA ASP A 192 -9.12 -7.68 -13.00
C ASP A 192 -9.88 -6.55 -13.71
N ILE A 193 -10.39 -5.56 -12.95
CA ILE A 193 -10.98 -4.35 -13.53
C ILE A 193 -9.95 -3.61 -14.36
N ILE A 194 -8.74 -3.37 -13.84
CA ILE A 194 -7.68 -2.71 -14.60
C ILE A 194 -7.36 -3.50 -15.87
N ALA A 195 -7.16 -4.80 -15.76
CA ALA A 195 -6.83 -5.66 -16.89
C ALA A 195 -7.93 -5.70 -17.94
N ASN A 196 -9.18 -5.87 -17.53
CA ASN A 196 -10.33 -6.01 -18.43
C ASN A 196 -10.82 -4.67 -19.01
N CYS A 197 -10.64 -3.57 -18.28
CA CYS A 197 -11.08 -2.25 -18.75
C CYS A 197 -9.99 -1.49 -19.51
N PHE A 198 -8.71 -1.63 -19.12
CA PHE A 198 -7.61 -0.80 -19.64
C PHE A 198 -6.38 -1.60 -20.11
N GLY A 199 -6.38 -2.91 -19.95
CA GLY A 199 -5.27 -3.77 -20.37
C GLY A 199 -4.96 -3.64 -21.86
N PRO A 200 -3.68 -3.80 -22.27
CA PRO A 200 -3.32 -3.71 -23.68
C PRO A 200 -4.02 -4.79 -24.50
N ARG A 201 -4.58 -4.41 -25.65
CA ARG A 201 -5.13 -5.34 -26.64
C ARG A 201 -4.00 -5.82 -27.53
N ILE A 202 -3.56 -7.05 -27.32
CA ILE A 202 -2.59 -7.70 -28.20
C ILE A 202 -3.38 -8.55 -29.18
N PRO A 203 -3.33 -8.28 -30.51
CA PRO A 203 -4.00 -9.08 -31.50
C PRO A 203 -3.58 -10.56 -31.38
N GLY A 204 -4.56 -11.47 -31.28
CA GLY A 204 -4.31 -12.91 -31.14
C GLY A 204 -4.03 -13.40 -29.73
N ALA A 205 -3.91 -12.52 -28.71
CA ALA A 205 -3.77 -12.92 -27.32
C ALA A 205 -5.15 -13.11 -26.66
N LEU A 206 -5.27 -14.11 -25.77
CA LEU A 206 -6.49 -14.39 -25.00
C LEU A 206 -6.74 -13.39 -23.85
N GLY A 207 -6.02 -12.27 -23.80
CA GLY A 207 -6.08 -11.28 -22.74
C GLY A 207 -6.15 -9.84 -23.27
N GLY A 208 -6.48 -8.89 -22.37
CA GLY A 208 -6.57 -7.46 -22.64
C GLY A 208 -7.98 -6.91 -22.48
N ALA A 209 -8.14 -5.61 -22.72
CA ALA A 209 -9.40 -4.90 -22.50
C ALA A 209 -10.57 -5.53 -23.28
N ASN A 210 -11.65 -5.83 -22.55
CA ASN A 210 -12.86 -6.49 -23.06
C ASN A 210 -14.09 -5.83 -22.44
N GLY A 211 -14.99 -5.32 -23.26
CA GLY A 211 -16.14 -4.53 -22.80
C GLY A 211 -17.11 -5.33 -21.93
N THR A 212 -17.42 -6.57 -22.29
CA THR A 212 -18.31 -7.43 -21.51
C THR A 212 -17.71 -7.72 -20.13
N LYS A 213 -16.45 -8.19 -20.08
CA LYS A 213 -15.77 -8.48 -18.80
C LYS A 213 -15.57 -7.23 -17.95
N CYS A 214 -15.26 -6.09 -18.60
CA CYS A 214 -15.14 -4.80 -17.89
C CYS A 214 -16.47 -4.40 -17.26
N ARG A 215 -17.56 -4.43 -18.00
CA ARG A 215 -18.91 -4.09 -17.52
C ARG A 215 -19.36 -5.01 -16.37
N GLU A 216 -19.16 -6.31 -16.54
CA GLU A 216 -19.52 -7.31 -15.52
C GLU A 216 -18.67 -7.15 -14.24
N GLY A 217 -17.35 -6.95 -14.41
CA GLY A 217 -16.46 -6.70 -13.28
C GLY A 217 -16.82 -5.42 -12.52
N VAL A 218 -17.07 -4.31 -13.23
CA VAL A 218 -17.52 -3.04 -12.62
C VAL A 218 -18.83 -3.22 -11.87
N ALA A 219 -19.80 -3.94 -12.44
CA ALA A 219 -21.11 -4.16 -11.81
C ALA A 219 -20.97 -5.05 -10.56
N ALA A 220 -20.23 -6.16 -10.64
CA ALA A 220 -19.98 -7.06 -9.51
C ALA A 220 -19.27 -6.34 -8.36
N THR A 221 -18.20 -5.58 -8.68
CA THR A 221 -17.48 -4.77 -7.71
C THR A 221 -18.37 -3.73 -7.06
N THR A 222 -19.18 -3.01 -7.84
CA THR A 222 -20.10 -2.00 -7.28
C THR A 222 -21.10 -2.61 -6.32
N SER A 223 -21.64 -3.78 -6.64
CA SER A 223 -22.59 -4.47 -5.74
C SER A 223 -21.95 -5.04 -4.48
N GLY A 224 -20.67 -5.43 -4.54
CA GLY A 224 -19.91 -5.96 -3.39
C GLY A 224 -19.34 -4.91 -2.44
N LEU A 225 -19.33 -3.61 -2.84
CA LEU A 225 -18.74 -2.53 -2.06
C LEU A 225 -19.27 -2.44 -0.60
N PRO A 226 -20.59 -2.46 -0.33
CA PRO A 226 -21.09 -2.29 1.03
C PRO A 226 -20.59 -3.40 1.97
N GLU A 227 -20.72 -4.67 1.56
CA GLU A 227 -20.32 -5.82 2.36
C GLU A 227 -18.80 -5.81 2.64
N MET A 228 -17.98 -5.54 1.63
CA MET A 228 -16.54 -5.46 1.79
C MET A 228 -16.15 -4.33 2.76
N LEU A 229 -16.77 -3.15 2.64
CA LEU A 229 -16.47 -2.01 3.52
C LEU A 229 -16.98 -2.22 4.94
N ASP A 230 -18.08 -2.94 5.15
CA ASP A 230 -18.53 -3.35 6.49
C ASP A 230 -17.53 -4.33 7.15
N ARG A 231 -16.96 -5.26 6.36
CA ARG A 231 -15.84 -6.10 6.84
C ARG A 231 -14.61 -5.25 7.21
N LEU A 232 -14.22 -4.30 6.37
CA LEU A 232 -13.10 -3.40 6.64
C LEU A 232 -13.37 -2.56 7.91
N LYS A 233 -14.56 -2.00 8.07
CA LYS A 233 -14.98 -1.30 9.28
C LYS A 233 -14.82 -2.19 10.52
N SER A 234 -15.26 -3.44 10.45
CA SER A 234 -15.11 -4.40 11.55
C SER A 234 -13.63 -4.62 11.91
N GLN A 235 -12.74 -4.77 10.93
CA GLN A 235 -11.30 -4.93 11.19
C GLN A 235 -10.64 -3.67 11.74
N ILE A 236 -11.05 -2.48 11.30
CA ILE A 236 -10.58 -1.21 11.87
C ILE A 236 -11.06 -1.06 13.31
N SER A 237 -12.32 -1.36 13.61
CA SER A 237 -12.84 -1.38 14.99
C SER A 237 -12.03 -2.32 15.87
N ARG A 238 -11.73 -3.51 15.37
CA ARG A 238 -10.90 -4.50 16.06
C ARG A 238 -9.46 -3.99 16.28
N LEU A 239 -8.87 -3.33 15.28
CA LEU A 239 -7.54 -2.72 15.39
C LEU A 239 -7.48 -1.70 16.52
N ILE A 240 -8.49 -0.81 16.60
CA ILE A 240 -8.57 0.22 17.63
C ILE A 240 -8.75 -0.42 19.02
N THR A 241 -9.61 -1.43 19.15
CA THR A 241 -9.97 -2.04 20.44
C THR A 241 -8.98 -3.07 20.94
N GLU A 242 -8.20 -3.73 20.07
CA GLU A 242 -7.28 -4.79 20.48
C GLU A 242 -5.81 -4.36 20.46
N ARG A 243 -5.39 -3.51 19.51
CA ARG A 243 -3.98 -3.17 19.31
C ARG A 243 -3.61 -1.75 19.76
N MET A 244 -4.55 -0.83 19.68
CA MET A 244 -4.31 0.59 19.95
C MET A 244 -4.82 1.06 21.32
N THR A 245 -5.14 0.15 22.23
CA THR A 245 -5.73 0.44 23.56
C THR A 245 -4.79 1.20 24.48
N GLY A 246 -3.48 1.00 24.35
CA GLY A 246 -2.47 1.64 25.19
C GLY A 246 -2.19 3.10 24.85
N ASN A 247 -2.65 3.61 23.71
CA ASN A 247 -2.47 4.99 23.26
C ASN A 247 -3.82 5.60 22.83
N PRO A 248 -4.51 6.32 23.74
CA PRO A 248 -5.82 6.90 23.41
C PRO A 248 -5.77 8.02 22.37
N LYS A 249 -4.59 8.51 22.02
CA LYS A 249 -4.38 9.54 21.00
C LYS A 249 -4.01 8.97 19.63
N SER A 250 -3.79 7.66 19.55
CA SER A 250 -3.45 7.01 18.28
C SER A 250 -4.62 7.11 17.29
N GLN A 251 -4.29 7.23 16.01
CA GLN A 251 -5.25 7.44 14.93
C GLN A 251 -5.05 6.44 13.79
N VAL A 252 -6.13 6.20 13.05
CA VAL A 252 -6.11 5.41 11.80
C VAL A 252 -6.44 6.33 10.64
N ILE A 253 -5.58 6.40 9.64
CA ILE A 253 -5.85 7.08 8.38
C ILE A 253 -6.14 6.03 7.31
N LEU A 254 -7.39 5.95 6.90
CA LEU A 254 -7.82 5.12 5.78
C LEU A 254 -7.76 5.93 4.48
N LEU A 255 -6.79 5.61 3.61
CA LEU A 255 -6.66 6.27 2.32
C LEU A 255 -7.53 5.59 1.27
N ALA A 256 -8.30 6.37 0.52
CA ALA A 256 -9.03 5.88 -0.64
C ALA A 256 -8.07 5.62 -1.82
N TYR A 257 -8.40 4.63 -2.64
CA TYR A 257 -7.69 4.43 -3.90
C TYR A 257 -7.93 5.62 -4.85
N PRO A 258 -6.92 6.01 -5.65
CA PRO A 258 -7.08 7.08 -6.62
C PRO A 258 -8.16 6.70 -7.64
N LEU A 259 -8.91 7.70 -8.07
CA LEU A 259 -9.88 7.51 -9.13
C LEU A 259 -9.15 7.14 -10.43
N LEU A 260 -9.32 5.92 -10.90
CA LEU A 260 -8.92 5.52 -12.23
C LEU A 260 -9.95 6.10 -13.21
N SER A 261 -9.71 7.31 -13.68
CA SER A 261 -10.60 7.92 -14.67
C SER A 261 -9.79 8.46 -15.83
N LEU A 262 -10.28 8.18 -17.03
CA LEU A 262 -9.90 8.90 -18.21
C LEU A 262 -10.88 10.08 -18.37
N ASP A 263 -10.37 11.26 -18.69
CA ASP A 263 -11.21 12.45 -18.94
C ASP A 263 -12.06 12.32 -20.19
N ARG A 264 -11.74 11.33 -21.03
CA ARG A 264 -12.45 11.04 -22.29
C ARG A 264 -13.17 9.71 -22.21
N PRO A 265 -14.28 9.55 -22.94
CA PRO A 265 -14.91 8.25 -23.11
C PRO A 265 -13.92 7.23 -23.67
N TYR A 266 -13.96 6.00 -23.14
CA TYR A 266 -13.15 4.89 -23.61
C TYR A 266 -14.05 3.69 -23.88
N HIS A 267 -14.39 3.52 -25.16
CA HIS A 267 -15.34 2.52 -25.58
C HIS A 267 -14.68 1.18 -25.90
N LEU A 268 -15.20 0.13 -25.30
CA LEU A 268 -14.81 -1.25 -25.55
C LEU A 268 -15.97 -2.00 -26.21
N PRO A 269 -15.72 -2.90 -27.20
CA PRO A 269 -16.76 -3.76 -27.75
C PRO A 269 -17.41 -4.62 -26.66
N ASP A 270 -18.76 -4.66 -26.65
CA ASP A 270 -19.58 -5.46 -25.73
C ASP A 270 -20.72 -6.10 -26.53
N GLY A 271 -20.41 -7.18 -27.23
CA GLY A 271 -21.33 -7.78 -28.22
C GLY A 271 -21.63 -6.83 -29.37
N ALA A 272 -22.93 -6.58 -29.64
CA ALA A 272 -23.40 -5.69 -30.68
C ALA A 272 -23.35 -4.19 -30.32
N VAL A 273 -23.01 -3.87 -29.06
CA VAL A 273 -22.94 -2.50 -28.53
C VAL A 273 -21.53 -2.17 -28.08
N SER A 274 -21.32 -0.97 -27.54
CA SER A 274 -20.07 -0.61 -26.90
C SER A 274 -20.30 -0.23 -25.44
N TYR A 275 -19.33 -0.52 -24.59
CA TYR A 275 -19.31 -0.13 -23.19
C TYR A 275 -18.30 0.99 -22.96
N ASP A 276 -18.71 2.10 -22.34
CA ASP A 276 -17.81 3.17 -21.93
C ASP A 276 -17.14 2.79 -20.61
N ALA A 277 -15.95 2.15 -20.71
CA ALA A 277 -15.17 1.69 -19.58
C ALA A 277 -14.69 2.85 -18.70
N ALA A 278 -14.35 4.00 -19.28
CA ALA A 278 -13.92 5.17 -18.52
C ALA A 278 -15.03 5.70 -17.62
N ARG A 279 -16.24 5.76 -18.13
CA ARG A 279 -17.42 6.14 -17.35
C ARG A 279 -17.72 5.12 -16.26
N GLY A 280 -17.75 3.83 -16.59
CA GLY A 280 -18.07 2.78 -15.63
C GLY A 280 -17.12 2.75 -14.45
N VAL A 281 -15.81 2.78 -14.73
CA VAL A 281 -14.78 2.78 -13.65
C VAL A 281 -14.81 4.07 -12.82
N ARG A 282 -15.12 5.21 -13.43
CA ARG A 282 -15.31 6.48 -12.71
C ARG A 282 -16.52 6.45 -11.77
N GLU A 283 -17.63 5.88 -12.20
CA GLU A 283 -18.84 5.72 -11.39
C GLU A 283 -18.60 4.76 -10.22
N LEU A 284 -17.88 3.65 -10.46
CA LEU A 284 -17.41 2.74 -9.41
C LEU A 284 -16.55 3.45 -8.37
N GLY A 285 -15.54 4.21 -8.82
CA GLY A 285 -14.66 4.93 -7.88
C GLY A 285 -15.43 5.94 -7.02
N ARG A 286 -16.42 6.64 -7.61
CA ARG A 286 -17.30 7.54 -6.84
C ARG A 286 -18.18 6.79 -5.83
N ALA A 287 -18.67 5.60 -6.21
CA ALA A 287 -19.42 4.74 -5.30
C ALA A 287 -18.52 4.28 -4.13
N ALA A 288 -17.30 3.83 -4.42
CA ALA A 288 -16.33 3.42 -3.40
C ALA A 288 -16.03 4.54 -2.40
N ILE A 289 -15.82 5.78 -2.88
CA ILE A 289 -15.57 6.93 -2.00
C ILE A 289 -16.80 7.24 -1.12
N ARG A 290 -18.01 7.13 -1.65
CA ARG A 290 -19.24 7.37 -0.83
C ARG A 290 -19.38 6.33 0.27
N GLU A 291 -19.20 5.06 -0.05
CA GLU A 291 -19.31 3.97 0.91
C GLU A 291 -18.16 4.01 1.94
N GLN A 292 -16.96 4.38 1.52
CA GLN A 292 -15.84 4.57 2.45
C GLN A 292 -16.12 5.71 3.43
N ARG A 293 -16.70 6.83 2.98
CA ARG A 293 -17.11 7.92 3.88
C ARG A 293 -18.16 7.44 4.90
N ARG A 294 -19.16 6.65 4.47
CA ARG A 294 -20.15 6.08 5.37
C ARG A 294 -19.51 5.32 6.53
N ILE A 295 -18.58 4.39 6.23
CA ILE A 295 -17.91 3.62 7.30
C ILE A 295 -16.99 4.48 8.16
N ILE A 296 -16.37 5.54 7.61
CA ILE A 296 -15.57 6.49 8.39
C ILE A 296 -16.46 7.26 9.37
N ASP A 297 -17.58 7.80 8.91
CA ASP A 297 -18.55 8.53 9.77
C ASP A 297 -19.05 7.63 10.91
N GLU A 298 -19.32 6.35 10.64
CA GLU A 298 -19.71 5.38 11.64
C GLU A 298 -18.57 5.08 12.63
N LEU A 299 -17.32 4.90 12.15
CA LEU A 299 -16.15 4.69 13.00
C LEU A 299 -15.83 5.91 13.87
N GLU A 300 -15.97 7.13 13.34
CA GLU A 300 -15.78 8.36 14.11
C GLU A 300 -16.84 8.52 15.21
N ASN A 301 -18.07 8.06 14.98
CA ASN A 301 -19.11 8.02 16.03
C ASN A 301 -18.78 6.98 17.12
N ASP A 302 -18.27 5.80 16.73
CA ASP A 302 -17.92 4.72 17.66
C ASP A 302 -16.61 5.01 18.42
N PHE A 303 -15.66 5.69 17.77
CA PHE A 303 -14.29 5.97 18.27
C PHE A 303 -13.88 7.42 17.99
N PRO A 304 -14.46 8.41 18.66
CA PRO A 304 -14.19 9.82 18.39
C PRO A 304 -12.69 10.19 18.45
N GLY A 305 -12.19 10.77 17.36
CA GLY A 305 -10.80 11.24 17.27
C GLY A 305 -9.75 10.15 17.04
N ARG A 306 -10.19 8.94 16.69
CA ARG A 306 -9.31 7.80 16.39
C ARG A 306 -9.19 7.58 14.90
#